data_8eb826e6b6114c104a962439e0544e54
#
_entry.id   8eb826e6b6114c104a962439e0544e54
#
_cell.length_a   1.000
_cell.length_b   1.000
_cell.length_c   1.000
_cell.angle_alpha   90.00
_cell.angle_beta   90.00
_cell.angle_gamma   90.00
#
_symmetry.space_group_name_H-M   'P 1'
#
loop_
_entity.id
_entity.type
_entity.pdbx_description
1 polymer ?
#
loop_
_entity_poly.entity_id
_entity_poly.type
_entity_poly.pdbx_seq_one_letter_code
_entity_poly.pdbx_strand_id
1 'polypeptide(L)'
;MKPNLQDYPKFYRWLTLPFSRKPHRVQVLQRTNRILTFVMPGIYGLVFCWLFFKKTSMGGIWPFIWIPASGFVLFSLFRHWVNVPRPYEKWEIQPLLEKNSSGHSFPSRHVFSATIISMCVCQLSLPFGMCSMLLSLLLALVRVLGGVHYPKDVLVAWGLGLAWGGLFWLV
;
A
#
# COMPACT_ATOMS: atom_id res chain seq x y z
N MET A 1 -19.90 18.65 13.82
CA MET A 1 -18.63 18.85 14.54
C MET A 1 -17.53 18.13 13.78
N LYS A 2 -16.51 18.82 13.27
CA LYS A 2 -15.38 18.17 12.57
C LYS A 2 -14.54 17.41 13.62
N PRO A 3 -14.23 16.12 13.41
CA PRO A 3 -13.46 15.35 14.38
C PRO A 3 -12.03 15.89 14.43
N ASN A 4 -11.55 16.19 15.64
CA ASN A 4 -10.16 16.55 15.88
C ASN A 4 -9.30 15.28 15.73
N LEU A 5 -8.25 15.34 14.91
CA LEU A 5 -7.30 14.23 14.72
C LEU A 5 -6.57 13.80 16.01
N GLN A 6 -6.62 14.66 17.06
CA GLN A 6 -6.11 14.34 18.39
C GLN A 6 -6.96 13.28 19.12
N ASP A 7 -8.25 13.11 18.72
CA ASP A 7 -9.14 12.07 19.23
C ASP A 7 -9.39 11.01 18.13
N TYR A 8 -8.36 10.22 17.87
CA TYR A 8 -8.40 9.21 16.81
C TYR A 8 -9.60 8.25 16.90
N PRO A 9 -10.04 7.76 18.08
CA PRO A 9 -11.23 6.92 18.18
C PRO A 9 -12.51 7.59 17.66
N LYS A 10 -12.71 8.88 17.90
CA LYS A 10 -13.86 9.63 17.37
C LYS A 10 -13.76 9.83 15.86
N PHE A 11 -12.56 10.16 15.37
CA PHE A 11 -12.29 10.27 13.95
C PHE A 11 -12.56 8.92 13.24
N TYR A 12 -12.04 7.82 13.77
CA TYR A 12 -12.22 6.51 13.18
C TYR A 12 -13.68 6.06 13.19
N ARG A 13 -14.42 6.26 14.30
CA ARG A 13 -15.87 6.00 14.34
C ARG A 13 -16.64 6.79 13.28
N TRP A 14 -16.34 8.08 13.13
CA TRP A 14 -16.97 8.92 12.11
C TRP A 14 -16.67 8.39 10.70
N LEU A 15 -15.42 8.02 10.42
CA LEU A 15 -14.98 7.50 9.13
C LEU A 15 -15.66 6.17 8.80
N THR A 16 -15.89 5.32 9.79
CA THR A 16 -16.44 3.96 9.61
C THR A 16 -17.96 3.88 9.80
N LEU A 17 -18.63 4.95 10.17
CA LEU A 17 -20.10 5.00 10.31
C LEU A 17 -20.86 4.38 9.12
N PRO A 18 -20.50 4.65 7.85
CA PRO A 18 -21.19 4.04 6.71
C PRO A 18 -21.05 2.52 6.61
N PHE A 19 -19.99 1.96 7.24
CA PHE A 19 -19.67 0.53 7.20
C PHE A 19 -20.25 -0.21 8.40
N SER A 20 -20.16 0.37 9.60
CA SER A 20 -20.59 -0.27 10.86
C SER A 20 -22.08 -0.65 10.89
N ARG A 21 -22.93 0.08 10.14
CA ARG A 21 -24.38 -0.18 10.05
C ARG A 21 -24.77 -1.25 9.01
N LYS A 22 -23.84 -1.72 8.17
CA LYS A 22 -24.14 -2.64 7.07
C LYS A 22 -23.06 -3.72 6.94
N PRO A 23 -23.27 -4.93 7.48
CA PRO A 23 -22.29 -6.03 7.44
C PRO A 23 -21.76 -6.33 6.04
N HIS A 24 -22.62 -6.24 5.02
CA HIS A 24 -22.22 -6.43 3.62
C HIS A 24 -21.09 -5.47 3.19
N ARG A 25 -21.11 -4.20 3.63
CA ARG A 25 -20.06 -3.24 3.27
C ARG A 25 -18.72 -3.59 3.91
N VAL A 26 -18.72 -4.14 5.11
CA VAL A 26 -17.51 -4.66 5.78
C VAL A 26 -16.94 -5.83 4.97
N GLN A 27 -17.79 -6.76 4.54
CA GLN A 27 -17.36 -7.89 3.70
C GLN A 27 -16.76 -7.41 2.36
N VAL A 28 -17.38 -6.40 1.72
CA VAL A 28 -16.83 -5.79 0.49
C VAL A 28 -15.45 -5.20 0.78
N LEU A 29 -15.28 -4.43 1.86
CA LEU A 29 -13.99 -3.85 2.25
C LEU A 29 -12.91 -4.93 2.44
N GLN A 30 -13.24 -6.01 3.16
CA GLN A 30 -12.33 -7.13 3.41
C GLN A 30 -11.96 -7.87 2.12
N ARG A 31 -12.93 -8.13 1.23
CA ARG A 31 -12.68 -8.74 -0.09
C ARG A 31 -11.80 -7.84 -0.95
N THR A 32 -12.10 -6.54 -1.02
CA THR A 32 -11.29 -5.55 -1.75
C THR A 32 -9.86 -5.53 -1.24
N ASN A 33 -9.66 -5.51 0.10
CA ASN A 33 -8.32 -5.59 0.68
C ASN A 33 -7.58 -6.86 0.23
N ARG A 34 -8.25 -8.02 0.31
CA ARG A 34 -7.67 -9.31 -0.08
C ARG A 34 -7.31 -9.31 -1.57
N ILE A 35 -8.24 -8.91 -2.44
CA ILE A 35 -8.03 -8.86 -3.89
C ILE A 35 -6.82 -7.97 -4.22
N LEU A 36 -6.79 -6.72 -3.72
CA LEU A 36 -5.71 -5.79 -4.01
C LEU A 36 -4.35 -6.28 -3.48
N THR A 37 -4.33 -6.96 -2.33
CA THR A 37 -3.11 -7.53 -1.76
C THR A 37 -2.51 -8.63 -2.65
N PHE A 38 -3.34 -9.37 -3.41
CA PHE A 38 -2.87 -10.40 -4.36
C PHE A 38 -2.70 -9.86 -5.78
N VAL A 39 -3.55 -8.95 -6.22
CA VAL A 39 -3.50 -8.37 -7.58
C VAL A 39 -2.21 -7.61 -7.80
N MET A 40 -1.75 -6.81 -6.83
CA MET A 40 -0.54 -6.01 -7.02
C MET A 40 0.73 -6.86 -7.25
N PRO A 41 1.05 -7.89 -6.44
CA PRO A 41 2.13 -8.82 -6.77
C PRO A 41 1.91 -9.57 -8.09
N GLY A 42 0.66 -9.91 -8.42
CA GLY A 42 0.31 -10.51 -9.72
C GLY A 42 0.68 -9.60 -10.90
N ILE A 43 0.35 -8.31 -10.81
CA ILE A 43 0.76 -7.31 -11.81
C ILE A 43 2.28 -7.27 -11.94
N TYR A 44 3.01 -7.34 -10.82
CA TYR A 44 4.47 -7.38 -10.85
C TYR A 44 5.00 -8.62 -11.57
N GLY A 45 4.39 -9.78 -11.36
CA GLY A 45 4.68 -10.99 -12.13
C GLY A 45 4.44 -10.81 -13.63
N LEU A 46 3.33 -10.14 -14.02
CA LEU A 46 3.04 -9.86 -15.42
C LEU A 46 4.07 -8.91 -16.05
N VAL A 47 4.67 -7.98 -15.29
CA VAL A 47 5.79 -7.16 -15.77
C VAL A 47 6.95 -8.05 -16.23
N PHE A 48 7.34 -9.06 -15.44
CA PHE A 48 8.42 -9.98 -15.83
C PHE A 48 8.05 -10.87 -17.00
N CYS A 49 6.82 -11.37 -17.06
CA CYS A 49 6.33 -12.10 -18.22
C CYS A 49 6.46 -11.25 -19.49
N TRP A 50 6.03 -9.99 -19.43
CA TRP A 50 6.15 -9.04 -20.54
C TRP A 50 7.62 -8.83 -20.97
N LEU A 51 8.52 -8.55 -20.02
CA LEU A 51 9.95 -8.36 -20.29
C LEU A 51 10.59 -9.59 -20.94
N PHE A 52 10.20 -10.79 -20.48
CA PHE A 52 10.65 -12.06 -21.03
C PHE A 52 10.19 -12.23 -22.50
N PHE A 53 8.90 -12.04 -22.77
CA PHE A 53 8.37 -12.16 -24.13
C PHE A 53 8.94 -11.10 -25.12
N LYS A 54 9.28 -9.93 -24.61
CA LYS A 54 9.95 -8.88 -25.39
C LYS A 54 11.42 -9.16 -25.61
N LYS A 55 11.98 -10.27 -25.07
CA LYS A 55 13.41 -10.61 -25.13
C LYS A 55 14.30 -9.46 -24.65
N THR A 56 13.85 -8.75 -23.61
CA THR A 56 14.60 -7.65 -23.01
C THR A 56 15.95 -8.15 -22.50
N SER A 57 17.02 -7.41 -22.79
CA SER A 57 18.35 -7.74 -22.30
C SER A 57 18.41 -7.76 -20.76
N MET A 58 19.36 -8.49 -20.19
CA MET A 58 19.53 -8.52 -18.72
C MET A 58 19.73 -7.12 -18.14
N GLY A 59 20.46 -6.23 -18.82
CA GLY A 59 20.62 -4.84 -18.41
C GLY A 59 19.29 -4.09 -18.31
N GLY A 60 18.35 -4.32 -19.24
CA GLY A 60 17.03 -3.73 -19.19
C GLY A 60 16.11 -4.34 -18.13
N ILE A 61 16.37 -5.57 -17.66
CA ILE A 61 15.58 -6.23 -16.61
C ILE A 61 16.04 -5.80 -15.21
N TRP A 62 17.33 -5.53 -15.01
CA TRP A 62 17.91 -5.22 -13.70
C TRP A 62 17.21 -4.11 -12.93
N PRO A 63 16.85 -2.95 -13.51
CA PRO A 63 16.13 -1.89 -12.80
C PRO A 63 14.82 -2.38 -12.17
N PHE A 64 14.09 -3.27 -12.88
CA PHE A 64 12.83 -3.84 -12.38
C PHE A 64 13.01 -4.81 -11.20
N ILE A 65 14.22 -5.29 -10.95
CA ILE A 65 14.57 -6.12 -9.80
C ILE A 65 15.14 -5.23 -8.69
N TRP A 66 16.19 -4.47 -8.97
CA TRP A 66 16.96 -3.75 -7.97
C TRP A 66 16.18 -2.62 -7.30
N ILE A 67 15.44 -1.81 -8.07
CA ILE A 67 14.70 -0.68 -7.51
C ILE A 67 13.62 -1.17 -6.54
N PRO A 68 12.72 -2.13 -6.90
CA PRO A 68 11.75 -2.64 -5.94
C PRO A 68 12.38 -3.40 -4.77
N ALA A 69 13.39 -4.22 -5.01
CA ALA A 69 14.02 -5.04 -3.97
C ALA A 69 14.77 -4.17 -2.94
N SER A 70 15.60 -3.24 -3.37
CA SER A 70 16.34 -2.33 -2.47
C SER A 70 15.37 -1.46 -1.66
N GLY A 71 14.36 -0.89 -2.32
CA GLY A 71 13.33 -0.12 -1.66
C GLY A 71 12.58 -0.94 -0.60
N PHE A 72 12.16 -2.17 -0.94
CA PHE A 72 11.47 -3.05 0.00
C PHE A 72 12.32 -3.43 1.21
N VAL A 73 13.61 -3.72 1.02
CA VAL A 73 14.55 -4.06 2.10
C VAL A 73 14.76 -2.86 3.01
N LEU A 74 15.18 -1.73 2.45
CA LEU A 74 15.46 -0.50 3.23
C LEU A 74 14.22 -0.04 3.99
N PHE A 75 13.07 -0.06 3.34
CA PHE A 75 11.80 0.30 3.94
C PHE A 75 11.39 -0.67 5.07
N SER A 76 11.64 -1.97 4.91
CA SER A 76 11.35 -2.98 5.93
C SER A 76 12.27 -2.83 7.15
N LEU A 77 13.55 -2.53 6.94
CA LEU A 77 14.52 -2.25 8.01
C LEU A 77 14.12 -0.98 8.78
N PHE A 78 13.78 0.10 8.06
CA PHE A 78 13.30 1.34 8.67
C PHE A 78 12.06 1.11 9.54
N ARG A 79 11.08 0.37 9.04
CA ARG A 79 9.86 0.02 9.80
C ARG A 79 10.17 -0.78 11.06
N HIS A 80 11.10 -1.72 10.96
CA HIS A 80 11.51 -2.52 12.12
C HIS A 80 12.15 -1.64 13.19
N TRP A 81 13.00 -0.71 12.78
CA TRP A 81 13.65 0.23 13.69
C TRP A 81 12.68 1.20 14.36
N VAL A 82 11.74 1.80 13.61
CA VAL A 82 10.80 2.80 14.12
C VAL A 82 9.69 2.18 14.96
N ASN A 83 9.24 0.98 14.65
CA ASN A 83 8.28 0.13 15.36
C ASN A 83 7.06 0.86 15.97
N VAL A 84 6.34 1.66 15.18
CA VAL A 84 5.15 2.37 15.64
C VAL A 84 3.99 1.41 15.87
N PRO A 85 3.25 1.50 17.00
CA PRO A 85 2.07 0.69 17.25
C PRO A 85 0.93 1.03 16.27
N ARG A 86 0.13 0.02 15.95
CA ARG A 86 -1.03 0.18 15.06
C ARG A 86 -2.20 0.89 15.75
N PRO A 87 -3.16 1.45 14.98
CA PRO A 87 -4.31 2.12 15.55
C PRO A 87 -5.07 1.31 16.60
N TYR A 88 -5.30 0.02 16.34
CA TYR A 88 -6.02 -0.89 17.25
C TYR A 88 -5.19 -1.39 18.46
N GLU A 89 -3.89 -1.12 18.47
CA GLU A 89 -3.01 -1.40 19.62
C GLU A 89 -2.94 -0.22 20.58
N LYS A 90 -2.94 0.99 20.00
CA LYS A 90 -2.84 2.23 20.77
C LYS A 90 -4.18 2.73 21.29
N TRP A 91 -5.26 2.43 20.57
CA TRP A 91 -6.59 2.94 20.83
C TRP A 91 -7.60 1.81 20.92
N GLU A 92 -8.61 1.96 21.80
CA GLU A 92 -9.73 1.04 21.89
C GLU A 92 -10.69 1.19 20.70
N ILE A 93 -10.24 0.76 19.54
CA ILE A 93 -11.04 0.71 18.32
C ILE A 93 -11.23 -0.74 17.85
N GLN A 94 -12.35 -0.99 17.17
CA GLN A 94 -12.60 -2.26 16.50
C GLN A 94 -12.28 -2.09 15.00
N PRO A 95 -11.14 -2.61 14.50
CA PRO A 95 -10.80 -2.51 13.09
C PRO A 95 -11.77 -3.35 12.24
N LEU A 96 -12.06 -2.88 11.03
CA LEU A 96 -12.91 -3.60 10.07
C LEU A 96 -12.12 -4.67 9.29
N LEU A 97 -10.78 -4.59 9.30
CA LEU A 97 -9.89 -5.65 8.80
C LEU A 97 -9.34 -6.49 9.97
N GLU A 98 -8.91 -7.71 9.65
CA GLU A 98 -8.34 -8.64 10.62
C GLU A 98 -7.04 -8.12 11.24
N LYS A 99 -6.86 -8.39 12.53
CA LYS A 99 -5.67 -8.03 13.33
C LYS A 99 -4.55 -9.05 13.12
N ASN A 100 -3.91 -9.05 11.96
CA ASN A 100 -2.95 -10.10 11.58
C ASN A 100 -1.49 -9.84 11.97
N SER A 101 -1.20 -8.71 12.64
CA SER A 101 0.17 -8.36 13.04
C SER A 101 0.19 -7.28 14.11
N SER A 102 1.19 -7.32 14.98
CA SER A 102 1.46 -6.31 16.00
C SER A 102 2.61 -5.38 15.58
N GLY A 103 2.57 -4.13 16.05
CA GLY A 103 3.59 -3.12 15.79
C GLY A 103 3.76 -2.77 14.31
N HIS A 104 4.86 -2.09 14.02
CA HIS A 104 5.29 -1.75 12.65
C HIS A 104 4.18 -1.11 11.79
N SER A 105 3.39 -0.17 12.35
CA SER A 105 2.35 0.51 11.59
C SER A 105 2.94 1.43 10.52
N PHE A 106 3.97 2.19 10.88
CA PHE A 106 4.53 3.25 10.05
C PHE A 106 5.85 2.84 9.38
N PRO A 107 6.00 3.17 8.10
CA PRO A 107 4.96 3.44 7.11
C PRO A 107 4.33 2.15 6.57
N SER A 108 3.24 2.24 5.76
CA SER A 108 2.49 1.06 5.28
C SER A 108 3.24 0.27 4.20
N ARG A 109 3.69 -0.96 4.51
CA ARG A 109 4.42 -1.82 3.55
C ARG A 109 3.61 -2.18 2.30
N HIS A 110 2.32 -2.48 2.46
CA HIS A 110 1.45 -2.84 1.34
C HIS A 110 1.29 -1.68 0.34
N VAL A 111 1.11 -0.45 0.86
CA VAL A 111 0.96 0.73 0.02
C VAL A 111 2.27 1.06 -0.68
N PHE A 112 3.40 1.03 0.03
CA PHE A 112 4.73 1.23 -0.55
C PHE A 112 5.00 0.25 -1.70
N SER A 113 4.81 -1.07 -1.47
CA SER A 113 5.02 -2.09 -2.50
C SER A 113 4.08 -1.89 -3.70
N ALA A 114 2.79 -1.60 -3.46
CA ALA A 114 1.83 -1.36 -4.52
C ALA A 114 2.23 -0.14 -5.37
N THR A 115 2.72 0.94 -4.75
CA THR A 115 3.17 2.13 -5.45
C THR A 115 4.41 1.86 -6.31
N ILE A 116 5.42 1.16 -5.78
CA ILE A 116 6.61 0.78 -6.57
C ILE A 116 6.25 -0.12 -7.75
N ILE A 117 5.36 -1.10 -7.54
CA ILE A 117 4.87 -1.95 -8.65
C ILE A 117 4.19 -1.10 -9.72
N SER A 118 3.38 -0.12 -9.32
CA SER A 118 2.75 0.81 -10.27
C SER A 118 3.78 1.63 -11.05
N MET A 119 4.88 2.05 -10.41
CA MET A 119 6.00 2.73 -11.07
C MET A 119 6.71 1.81 -12.09
N CYS A 120 6.88 0.52 -11.78
CA CYS A 120 7.38 -0.47 -12.75
C CYS A 120 6.47 -0.53 -13.99
N VAL A 121 5.15 -0.57 -13.80
CA VAL A 121 4.18 -0.61 -14.91
C VAL A 121 4.22 0.69 -15.72
N CYS A 122 4.42 1.85 -15.08
CA CYS A 122 4.58 3.15 -15.78
C CYS A 122 5.74 3.14 -16.76
N GLN A 123 6.83 2.40 -16.48
CA GLN A 123 7.96 2.27 -17.42
C GLN A 123 7.62 1.48 -18.68
N LEU A 124 6.66 0.59 -18.60
CA LEU A 124 6.20 -0.23 -19.73
C LEU A 124 5.04 0.43 -20.48
N SER A 125 4.13 1.05 -19.76
CA SER A 125 2.95 1.71 -20.31
C SER A 125 2.37 2.69 -19.30
N LEU A 126 2.41 3.97 -19.64
CA LEU A 126 1.88 5.03 -18.77
C LEU A 126 0.38 4.85 -18.45
N PRO A 127 -0.53 4.53 -19.41
CA PRO A 127 -1.95 4.33 -19.06
C PRO A 127 -2.18 3.19 -18.07
N PHE A 128 -1.54 2.02 -18.27
CA PHE A 128 -1.65 0.89 -17.34
C PHE A 128 -0.98 1.19 -16.00
N GLY A 129 0.13 1.93 -16.00
CA GLY A 129 0.79 2.41 -14.79
C GLY A 129 -0.11 3.33 -13.98
N MET A 130 -0.81 4.28 -14.63
CA MET A 130 -1.78 5.15 -13.96
C MET A 130 -2.96 4.35 -13.38
N CYS A 131 -3.49 3.36 -14.10
CA CYS A 131 -4.53 2.48 -13.57
C CYS A 131 -4.04 1.71 -12.33
N SER A 132 -2.82 1.15 -12.37
CA SER A 132 -2.25 0.45 -11.20
C SER A 132 -1.95 1.42 -10.04
N MET A 133 -1.63 2.68 -10.32
CA MET A 133 -1.47 3.73 -9.30
C MET A 133 -2.79 4.03 -8.60
N LEU A 134 -3.91 4.07 -9.33
CA LEU A 134 -5.24 4.18 -8.71
C LEU A 134 -5.56 2.99 -7.81
N LEU A 135 -5.16 1.76 -8.19
CA LEU A 135 -5.29 0.59 -7.32
C LEU A 135 -4.45 0.72 -6.05
N SER A 136 -3.24 1.29 -6.13
CA SER A 136 -2.41 1.54 -4.95
C SER A 136 -3.05 2.56 -4.00
N LEU A 137 -3.68 3.62 -4.52
CA LEU A 137 -4.45 4.59 -3.74
C LEU A 137 -5.70 3.97 -3.12
N LEU A 138 -6.41 3.13 -3.86
CA LEU A 138 -7.55 2.39 -3.33
C LEU A 138 -7.12 1.45 -2.19
N LEU A 139 -5.97 0.77 -2.34
CA LEU A 139 -5.41 -0.04 -1.26
C LEU A 139 -5.08 0.83 -0.03
N ALA A 140 -4.48 2.01 -0.22
CA ALA A 140 -4.20 2.94 0.87
C ALA A 140 -5.48 3.33 1.62
N LEU A 141 -6.55 3.68 0.91
CA LEU A 141 -7.86 4.01 1.48
C LEU A 141 -8.44 2.83 2.27
N VAL A 142 -8.40 1.62 1.69
CA VAL A 142 -8.90 0.40 2.33
C VAL A 142 -8.13 0.08 3.62
N ARG A 143 -6.81 0.33 3.67
CA ARG A 143 -6.00 0.12 4.88
C ARG A 143 -6.35 1.10 6.00
N VAL A 144 -6.69 2.34 5.67
CA VAL A 144 -7.14 3.35 6.65
C VAL A 144 -8.56 3.04 7.14
N LEU A 145 -9.51 2.80 6.23
CA LEU A 145 -10.88 2.41 6.57
C LEU A 145 -10.90 1.12 7.39
N GLY A 146 -10.00 0.20 7.09
CA GLY A 146 -9.83 -1.05 7.81
C GLY A 146 -9.30 -0.90 9.23
N GLY A 147 -8.80 0.27 9.64
CA GLY A 147 -8.28 0.54 10.98
C GLY A 147 -6.92 -0.09 11.28
N VAL A 148 -6.19 -0.53 10.26
CA VAL A 148 -4.88 -1.20 10.40
C VAL A 148 -3.69 -0.26 10.19
N HIS A 149 -3.93 0.94 9.63
CA HIS A 149 -2.94 2.00 9.45
C HIS A 149 -3.55 3.38 9.69
N TYR A 150 -2.74 4.32 10.17
CA TYR A 150 -3.11 5.73 10.21
C TYR A 150 -3.07 6.35 8.80
N PRO A 151 -3.84 7.44 8.54
CA PRO A 151 -3.74 8.15 7.26
C PRO A 151 -2.30 8.57 6.90
N LYS A 152 -1.51 9.03 7.88
CA LYS A 152 -0.10 9.39 7.67
C LYS A 152 0.76 8.22 7.21
N ASP A 153 0.50 6.99 7.70
CA ASP A 153 1.28 5.80 7.38
C ASP A 153 1.17 5.45 5.90
N VAL A 154 -0.02 5.62 5.33
CA VAL A 154 -0.28 5.33 3.92
C VAL A 154 0.18 6.46 3.01
N LEU A 155 0.01 7.73 3.41
CA LEU A 155 0.48 8.89 2.63
C LEU A 155 1.99 8.91 2.51
N VAL A 156 2.71 8.71 3.61
CA VAL A 156 4.19 8.65 3.61
C VAL A 156 4.66 7.44 2.80
N ALA A 157 4.02 6.27 2.96
CA ALA A 157 4.37 5.09 2.19
C ALA A 157 4.18 5.29 0.69
N TRP A 158 3.08 5.94 0.29
CA TRP A 158 2.81 6.26 -1.10
C TRP A 158 3.82 7.25 -1.67
N GLY A 159 4.12 8.35 -0.95
CA GLY A 159 5.13 9.34 -1.35
C GLY A 159 6.54 8.74 -1.46
N LEU A 160 6.95 7.90 -0.49
CA LEU A 160 8.23 7.20 -0.55
C LEU A 160 8.28 6.19 -1.71
N GLY A 161 7.17 5.52 -2.02
CA GLY A 161 7.06 4.63 -3.16
C GLY A 161 7.22 5.37 -4.49
N LEU A 162 6.66 6.58 -4.62
CA LEU A 162 6.86 7.44 -5.78
C LEU A 162 8.32 7.91 -5.88
N ALA A 163 8.89 8.42 -4.78
CA ALA A 163 10.26 8.92 -4.76
C ALA A 163 11.26 7.81 -5.12
N TRP A 164 11.11 6.61 -4.53
CA TRP A 164 11.97 5.48 -4.82
C TRP A 164 11.78 4.94 -6.24
N GLY A 165 10.52 4.83 -6.68
CA GLY A 165 10.20 4.47 -8.07
C GLY A 165 10.67 5.52 -9.10
N GLY A 166 10.86 6.78 -8.68
CA GLY A 166 11.49 7.82 -9.50
C GLY A 166 12.91 7.48 -9.96
N LEU A 167 13.60 6.57 -9.27
CA LEU A 167 14.93 6.08 -9.70
C LEU A 167 14.91 5.41 -11.07
N PHE A 168 13.75 4.92 -11.54
CA PHE A 168 13.62 4.38 -12.89
C PHE A 168 13.95 5.40 -13.99
N TRP A 169 13.84 6.70 -13.74
CA TRP A 169 14.19 7.73 -14.71
C TRP A 169 15.66 8.13 -14.68
N LEU A 170 16.44 7.54 -13.77
CA LEU A 170 17.89 7.79 -13.66
C LEU A 170 18.73 6.64 -14.25
N VAL A 171 18.10 5.55 -14.64
CA VAL A 171 18.72 4.35 -15.23
C VAL A 171 18.03 3.98 -16.53
#